data_c7a22fea5fd305cb37fbf353cee4e913
#
_entry.id   c7a22fea5fd305cb37fbf353cee4e913
#
_cell.length_a   1.000
_cell.length_b   1.000
_cell.length_c   1.000
_cell.angle_alpha   90.00
_cell.angle_beta   90.00
_cell.angle_gamma   90.00
#
_symmetry.space_group_name_H-M   'P 1'
#
loop_
_entity.id
_entity.type
_entity.pdbx_description
1 polymer ?
#
loop_
_entity_poly.entity_id
_entity_poly.type
_entity_poly.pdbx_seq_one_letter_code
_entity_poly.pdbx_strand_id
1 'polypeptide(L)'
;MNNHLKQPDDELVGVISMIRNKKSSIDVTDQVMSRIYKHQSDHKGKVGLKKNFKVTTIIVTTAFMIMVGSAFVSPTMADSLQQVPGMKGIFKIAGDLGLKVASEQNLMDTPNVSVVHDNTTYTVPELIFDGSRVTLSIERSKADSDIQYDNRLIDAINKIDIKINGRDLRKYDSDKGSSIGIFLKPGATDDSTFIEFSDLRNQKGIPFPDAFELTLSFNVEESKDPLLFTIPVVKNNENIIEMVPNETRTHGIYTLTISKIELSPVTTNITTKLSLTGANDSLKTSIDYDVFDEKGNQIKVISGNGSGGDERMSDMRFEPFTTTPEKLIIKPYQYEISDKKSGQFVVDENGEAVKHYIPELDFEIPIEE
;
A
#
# COMPACT_ATOMS: atom_id res chain seq x y z
N MET A 1 49.01 33.49 29.63
CA MET A 1 47.66 33.54 29.09
C MET A 1 47.59 32.73 27.82
N ASN A 2 47.31 31.44 27.93
CA ASN A 2 47.18 30.54 26.77
C ASN A 2 45.72 30.22 26.55
N ASN A 3 45.09 30.81 25.53
CA ASN A 3 43.78 30.42 25.03
C ASN A 3 43.93 29.20 24.17
N HIS A 4 43.54 28.02 24.63
CA HIS A 4 43.25 26.85 23.80
C HIS A 4 41.93 27.06 23.07
N LEU A 5 41.97 27.34 21.79
CA LEU A 5 40.84 27.22 20.89
C LEU A 5 40.56 25.73 20.74
N LYS A 6 39.38 25.30 21.21
CA LYS A 6 38.83 23.94 20.93
C LYS A 6 38.63 23.80 19.42
N GLN A 7 39.21 22.73 18.85
CA GLN A 7 38.99 22.38 17.45
C GLN A 7 37.55 21.88 17.22
N PRO A 8 36.94 22.18 16.06
CA PRO A 8 35.56 21.80 15.73
C PRO A 8 35.30 20.28 15.67
N ASP A 9 36.36 19.48 15.55
CA ASP A 9 36.26 18.02 15.39
C ASP A 9 35.84 17.27 16.67
N ASP A 10 36.09 17.82 17.86
CA ASP A 10 35.74 17.18 19.12
C ASP A 10 34.23 17.23 19.42
N GLU A 11 33.52 18.25 18.94
CA GLU A 11 32.07 18.32 19.07
C GLU A 11 31.35 17.34 18.11
N LEU A 12 31.89 17.14 16.91
CA LEU A 12 31.34 16.21 15.93
C LEU A 12 31.48 14.76 16.41
N VAL A 13 32.61 14.40 17.01
CA VAL A 13 32.82 13.06 17.59
C VAL A 13 31.85 12.80 18.75
N GLY A 14 31.56 13.82 19.58
CA GLY A 14 30.59 13.75 20.65
C GLY A 14 29.17 13.49 20.13
N VAL A 15 28.74 14.17 19.08
CA VAL A 15 27.42 14.01 18.46
C VAL A 15 27.30 12.64 17.79
N ILE A 16 28.32 12.18 17.08
CA ILE A 16 28.33 10.85 16.45
C ILE A 16 28.26 9.74 17.50
N SER A 17 28.94 9.89 18.64
CA SER A 17 28.87 8.93 19.74
C SER A 17 27.50 8.90 20.41
N MET A 18 26.81 10.04 20.54
CA MET A 18 25.44 10.14 21.06
C MET A 18 24.42 9.50 20.11
N ILE A 19 24.59 9.66 18.80
CA ILE A 19 23.75 9.02 17.79
C ILE A 19 23.96 7.50 17.80
N ARG A 20 25.21 7.04 17.92
CA ARG A 20 25.57 5.62 17.94
C ARG A 20 25.10 4.89 19.20
N ASN A 21 25.00 5.58 20.35
CA ASN A 21 24.51 5.03 21.61
C ASN A 21 23.00 5.14 21.82
N LYS A 22 22.29 5.90 20.99
CA LYS A 22 20.84 5.89 20.96
C LYS A 22 20.36 4.76 20.04
N LYS A 23 20.49 3.51 20.49
CA LYS A 23 19.70 2.40 19.95
C LYS A 23 18.24 2.75 20.19
N SER A 24 17.62 3.38 19.21
CA SER A 24 16.18 3.46 19.10
C SER A 24 15.67 2.05 18.82
N SER A 25 15.43 1.28 19.86
CA SER A 25 14.61 0.07 19.76
C SER A 25 13.15 0.52 19.67
N ILE A 26 12.77 1.10 18.57
CA ILE A 26 11.36 1.18 18.20
C ILE A 26 11.02 -0.22 17.70
N ASP A 27 10.58 -1.08 18.60
CA ASP A 27 10.02 -2.38 18.26
C ASP A 27 8.63 -2.15 17.64
N VAL A 28 8.64 -1.87 16.34
CA VAL A 28 7.42 -1.64 15.53
C VAL A 28 6.65 -2.94 15.37
N THR A 29 7.32 -4.08 15.55
CA THR A 29 6.78 -5.43 15.37
C THR A 29 5.67 -5.71 16.38
N ASP A 30 5.85 -5.34 17.65
CA ASP A 30 4.84 -5.54 18.69
C ASP A 30 3.60 -4.66 18.47
N GLN A 31 3.76 -3.45 17.93
CA GLN A 31 2.62 -2.59 17.60
C GLN A 31 1.84 -3.09 16.37
N VAL A 32 2.53 -3.57 15.35
CA VAL A 32 1.89 -4.12 14.14
C VAL A 32 1.22 -5.45 14.47
N MET A 33 1.89 -6.35 15.17
CA MET A 33 1.34 -7.66 15.55
C MET A 33 0.20 -7.53 16.57
N SER A 34 0.27 -6.61 17.52
CA SER A 34 -0.83 -6.37 18.46
C SER A 34 -2.07 -5.81 17.78
N ARG A 35 -1.93 -5.01 16.73
CA ARG A 35 -3.06 -4.54 15.91
C ARG A 35 -3.68 -5.67 15.10
N ILE A 36 -2.88 -6.57 14.52
CA ILE A 36 -3.36 -7.75 13.77
C ILE A 36 -4.12 -8.72 14.70
N TYR A 37 -3.58 -9.02 15.88
CA TYR A 37 -4.26 -9.90 16.85
C TYR A 37 -5.50 -9.27 17.48
N LYS A 38 -5.52 -7.96 17.70
CA LYS A 38 -6.68 -7.26 18.23
C LYS A 38 -7.86 -7.26 17.25
N HIS A 39 -7.58 -7.23 15.95
CA HIS A 39 -8.62 -7.34 14.90
C HIS A 39 -9.20 -8.76 14.77
N GLN A 40 -8.46 -9.81 15.14
CA GLN A 40 -8.97 -11.20 15.11
C GLN A 40 -9.83 -11.57 16.31
N SER A 41 -9.72 -10.87 17.45
CA SER A 41 -10.43 -11.23 18.68
C SER A 41 -11.82 -10.62 18.82
N ASP A 42 -12.17 -9.56 18.09
CA ASP A 42 -13.43 -8.83 18.25
C ASP A 42 -14.62 -9.40 17.43
N HIS A 43 -14.45 -10.51 16.70
CA HIS A 43 -15.49 -11.09 15.86
C HIS A 43 -16.31 -12.23 16.49
N LYS A 44 -16.42 -12.30 17.84
CA LYS A 44 -17.39 -13.18 18.51
C LYS A 44 -18.47 -12.37 19.26
N GLY A 45 -19.34 -11.69 18.56
CA GLY A 45 -20.46 -10.91 19.12
C GLY A 45 -21.74 -11.13 18.34
N LYS A 46 -22.73 -11.72 18.98
CA LYS A 46 -24.04 -12.22 18.55
C LYS A 46 -24.86 -11.21 17.72
N VAL A 47 -25.42 -11.72 16.62
CA VAL A 47 -26.44 -11.07 15.79
C VAL A 47 -27.79 -11.00 16.54
N GLY A 48 -28.24 -9.79 16.81
CA GLY A 48 -29.59 -9.49 17.25
C GLY A 48 -30.35 -8.63 16.22
N LEU A 49 -31.27 -9.23 15.49
CA LEU A 49 -32.12 -8.51 14.54
C LEU A 49 -33.00 -7.48 15.26
N LYS A 50 -32.93 -6.21 14.85
CA LYS A 50 -34.03 -5.27 14.97
C LYS A 50 -34.30 -4.56 13.63
N LYS A 51 -35.49 -4.86 13.12
CA LYS A 51 -36.16 -4.36 11.94
C LYS A 51 -36.62 -2.94 12.23
N ASN A 52 -36.19 -1.91 11.47
CA ASN A 52 -36.80 -0.61 11.19
C ASN A 52 -35.81 0.53 11.01
N PHE A 53 -34.85 0.38 10.02
CA PHE A 53 -33.87 1.46 9.72
C PHE A 53 -33.76 1.77 8.21
N LYS A 54 -34.78 1.45 7.40
CA LYS A 54 -34.63 1.52 5.94
C LYS A 54 -35.16 2.79 5.26
N VAL A 55 -35.80 3.70 5.96
CA VAL A 55 -36.42 4.87 5.29
C VAL A 55 -35.64 6.17 5.51
N THR A 56 -34.99 6.31 6.65
CA THR A 56 -34.29 7.56 6.99
C THR A 56 -32.94 7.71 6.26
N THR A 57 -32.27 6.62 5.91
CA THR A 57 -30.96 6.63 5.25
C THR A 57 -31.05 7.09 3.79
N ILE A 58 -32.16 6.82 3.09
CA ILE A 58 -32.31 7.18 1.67
C ILE A 58 -32.53 8.69 1.49
N ILE A 59 -33.17 9.37 2.42
CA ILE A 59 -33.47 10.81 2.33
C ILE A 59 -32.20 11.64 2.60
N VAL A 60 -31.33 11.19 3.52
CA VAL A 60 -30.08 11.87 3.85
C VAL A 60 -29.05 11.73 2.72
N THR A 61 -28.98 10.54 2.09
CA THR A 61 -28.07 10.30 0.95
C THR A 61 -28.45 11.13 -0.28
N THR A 62 -29.74 11.31 -0.55
CA THR A 62 -30.20 12.09 -1.72
C THR A 62 -29.97 13.59 -1.53
N ALA A 63 -30.17 14.12 -0.31
CA ALA A 63 -29.89 15.52 0.01
C ALA A 63 -28.39 15.83 -0.04
N PHE A 64 -27.54 14.87 0.37
CA PHE A 64 -26.08 15.00 0.35
C PHE A 64 -25.53 14.92 -1.09
N MET A 65 -26.06 14.06 -1.95
CA MET A 65 -25.71 14.02 -3.38
C MET A 65 -26.03 15.34 -4.11
N ILE A 66 -27.13 16.01 -3.75
CA ILE A 66 -27.48 17.32 -4.33
C ILE A 66 -26.51 18.41 -3.84
N MET A 67 -26.02 18.33 -2.60
CA MET A 67 -25.07 19.31 -2.05
C MET A 67 -23.65 19.11 -2.61
N VAL A 68 -23.20 17.86 -2.79
CA VAL A 68 -21.92 17.54 -3.43
C VAL A 68 -21.99 17.82 -4.93
N GLY A 69 -23.08 17.47 -5.62
CA GLY A 69 -23.28 17.78 -7.04
C GLY A 69 -23.31 19.28 -7.36
N SER A 70 -23.71 20.13 -6.42
CA SER A 70 -23.69 21.60 -6.61
C SER A 70 -22.30 22.20 -6.41
N ALA A 71 -21.38 21.55 -5.70
CA ALA A 71 -19.99 21.97 -5.57
C ALA A 71 -19.19 21.76 -6.88
N PHE A 72 -19.61 20.79 -7.72
CA PHE A 72 -19.00 20.55 -9.03
C PHE A 72 -19.33 21.59 -10.11
N VAL A 73 -20.26 22.52 -9.85
CA VAL A 73 -20.78 23.47 -10.86
C VAL A 73 -20.18 24.88 -10.72
N SER A 74 -19.30 25.13 -9.76
CA SER A 74 -18.66 26.44 -9.63
C SER A 74 -17.24 26.44 -10.22
N PRO A 75 -17.03 27.03 -11.43
CA PRO A 75 -15.70 27.16 -12.04
C PRO A 75 -14.70 27.92 -11.16
N THR A 76 -15.18 28.78 -10.27
CA THR A 76 -14.36 29.60 -9.37
C THR A 76 -13.72 28.82 -8.24
N MET A 77 -14.26 27.67 -7.85
CA MET A 77 -13.62 26.81 -6.85
C MET A 77 -12.49 25.96 -7.45
N ALA A 78 -12.65 25.49 -8.68
CA ALA A 78 -11.61 24.77 -9.39
C ALA A 78 -10.36 25.62 -9.65
N ASP A 79 -10.55 26.91 -9.99
CA ASP A 79 -9.46 27.86 -10.21
C ASP A 79 -8.72 28.26 -8.91
N SER A 80 -9.42 28.27 -7.78
CA SER A 80 -8.81 28.58 -6.47
C SER A 80 -7.89 27.45 -5.98
N LEU A 81 -8.24 26.20 -6.27
CA LEU A 81 -7.44 25.02 -5.89
C LEU A 81 -6.19 24.84 -6.77
N GLN A 82 -6.21 25.33 -8.02
CA GLN A 82 -5.02 25.32 -8.88
C GLN A 82 -3.93 26.30 -8.45
N GLN A 83 -4.23 27.25 -7.57
CA GLN A 83 -3.30 28.28 -7.11
C GLN A 83 -2.61 27.93 -5.79
N VAL A 84 -2.93 26.81 -5.14
CA VAL A 84 -2.24 26.38 -3.92
C VAL A 84 -0.86 25.84 -4.29
N PRO A 85 0.25 26.51 -3.89
CA PRO A 85 1.59 26.01 -4.13
C PRO A 85 1.79 24.70 -3.39
N GLY A 86 2.08 23.60 -4.10
CA GLY A 86 2.41 22.32 -3.51
C GLY A 86 1.48 21.15 -3.89
N MET A 87 0.27 21.41 -4.43
CA MET A 87 -0.70 20.35 -4.75
C MET A 87 -0.38 19.53 -6.02
N LYS A 88 0.54 19.98 -6.87
CA LYS A 88 0.89 19.24 -8.09
C LYS A 88 2.06 18.30 -7.85
N GLY A 89 1.80 17.01 -7.97
CA GLY A 89 2.87 15.99 -8.02
C GLY A 89 3.28 15.42 -6.67
N ILE A 90 2.33 15.20 -5.75
CA ILE A 90 2.59 14.53 -4.46
C ILE A 90 3.18 13.13 -4.70
N PHE A 91 2.77 12.43 -5.75
CA PHE A 91 3.33 11.14 -6.15
C PHE A 91 4.80 11.23 -6.59
N LYS A 92 5.27 12.40 -7.08
CA LYS A 92 6.69 12.59 -7.42
C LYS A 92 7.63 12.46 -6.22
N ILE A 93 7.11 12.70 -5.01
CA ILE A 93 7.88 12.71 -3.78
C ILE A 93 7.67 11.39 -3.03
N ALA A 94 6.68 10.57 -3.43
CA ALA A 94 6.49 9.23 -2.89
C ALA A 94 7.78 8.40 -3.08
N GLY A 95 8.14 7.63 -2.07
CA GLY A 95 9.26 6.67 -2.14
C GLY A 95 8.99 5.48 -3.09
N ASP A 96 7.89 5.50 -3.82
CA ASP A 96 7.43 4.49 -4.76
C ASP A 96 7.73 4.99 -6.19
N LEU A 97 8.65 4.30 -6.89
CA LEU A 97 9.06 4.64 -8.24
C LEU A 97 7.88 4.64 -9.21
N GLY A 98 6.92 3.72 -9.06
CA GLY A 98 5.75 3.64 -9.93
C GLY A 98 4.85 4.85 -9.81
N LEU A 99 4.60 5.34 -8.59
CA LEU A 99 3.83 6.56 -8.39
C LEU A 99 4.54 7.79 -8.94
N LYS A 100 5.88 7.82 -8.86
CA LYS A 100 6.68 8.86 -9.49
C LYS A 100 6.52 8.84 -11.01
N VAL A 101 6.66 7.67 -11.64
CA VAL A 101 6.45 7.48 -13.09
C VAL A 101 5.04 7.88 -13.50
N ALA A 102 4.02 7.45 -12.75
CA ALA A 102 2.62 7.83 -12.99
C ALA A 102 2.43 9.35 -13.03
N SER A 103 3.05 10.07 -12.08
CA SER A 103 3.00 11.53 -12.04
C SER A 103 3.74 12.18 -13.21
N GLU A 104 4.93 11.68 -13.57
CA GLU A 104 5.75 12.23 -14.66
C GLU A 104 5.15 11.99 -16.04
N GLN A 105 4.46 10.88 -16.25
CA GLN A 105 3.82 10.50 -17.50
C GLN A 105 2.34 10.90 -17.59
N ASN A 106 1.79 11.57 -16.56
CA ASN A 106 0.38 11.96 -16.47
C ASN A 106 -0.59 10.77 -16.57
N LEU A 107 -0.22 9.63 -15.98
CA LEU A 107 -1.02 8.40 -15.94
C LEU A 107 -2.04 8.38 -14.79
N MET A 108 -2.09 9.41 -13.98
CA MET A 108 -2.97 9.51 -12.82
C MET A 108 -4.17 10.39 -13.09
N ASP A 109 -5.24 10.10 -12.40
CA ASP A 109 -6.39 10.96 -12.27
C ASP A 109 -6.15 12.04 -11.22
N THR A 110 -6.72 13.22 -11.42
CA THR A 110 -6.66 14.34 -10.48
C THR A 110 -8.08 14.72 -10.05
N PRO A 111 -8.74 13.91 -9.21
CA PRO A 111 -10.14 14.11 -8.84
C PRO A 111 -10.37 15.43 -8.09
N ASN A 112 -9.39 15.89 -7.31
CA ASN A 112 -9.46 17.10 -6.50
C ASN A 112 -10.74 17.20 -5.64
N VAL A 113 -11.24 16.07 -5.16
CA VAL A 113 -12.41 16.00 -4.28
C VAL A 113 -12.00 16.41 -2.88
N SER A 114 -12.73 17.37 -2.29
CA SER A 114 -12.40 17.92 -0.97
C SER A 114 -13.58 17.85 -0.01
N VAL A 115 -13.28 17.68 1.27
CA VAL A 115 -14.24 17.73 2.40
C VAL A 115 -13.67 18.64 3.47
N VAL A 116 -14.49 19.53 4.01
CA VAL A 116 -14.12 20.42 5.12
C VAL A 116 -14.66 19.87 6.44
N HIS A 117 -13.81 19.76 7.42
CA HIS A 117 -14.15 19.33 8.78
C HIS A 117 -13.31 20.11 9.78
N ASP A 118 -13.94 20.71 10.80
CA ASP A 118 -13.31 21.49 11.85
C ASP A 118 -12.25 22.49 11.35
N ASN A 119 -12.64 23.32 10.37
CA ASN A 119 -11.78 24.32 9.74
C ASN A 119 -10.54 23.77 9.01
N THR A 120 -10.50 22.47 8.79
CA THR A 120 -9.49 21.74 8.01
C THR A 120 -10.10 21.23 6.71
N THR A 121 -9.45 21.47 5.60
CA THR A 121 -9.81 20.92 4.30
C THR A 121 -9.00 19.65 4.07
N TYR A 122 -9.68 18.56 3.78
CA TYR A 122 -9.09 17.29 3.36
C TYR A 122 -9.36 17.10 1.88
N THR A 123 -8.33 16.81 1.10
CA THR A 123 -8.43 16.70 -0.36
C THR A 123 -7.83 15.38 -0.82
N VAL A 124 -8.42 14.78 -1.86
CA VAL A 124 -7.82 13.71 -2.66
C VAL A 124 -7.33 14.33 -3.97
N PRO A 125 -6.06 14.77 -4.04
CA PRO A 125 -5.52 15.44 -5.22
C PRO A 125 -5.21 14.48 -6.36
N GLU A 126 -4.75 13.26 -6.06
CA GLU A 126 -4.25 12.32 -7.04
C GLU A 126 -4.72 10.90 -6.74
N LEU A 127 -5.04 10.13 -7.79
CA LEU A 127 -5.45 8.74 -7.72
C LEU A 127 -4.91 7.99 -8.94
N ILE A 128 -4.56 6.73 -8.78
CA ILE A 128 -4.27 5.80 -9.86
C ILE A 128 -4.86 4.42 -9.58
N PHE A 129 -5.42 3.79 -10.63
CA PHE A 129 -5.75 2.39 -10.68
C PHE A 129 -5.09 1.77 -11.91
N ASP A 130 -4.02 1.00 -11.71
CA ASP A 130 -3.23 0.38 -12.79
C ASP A 130 -3.67 -1.07 -13.11
N GLY A 131 -4.80 -1.49 -12.52
CA GLY A 131 -5.30 -2.86 -12.65
C GLY A 131 -4.78 -3.82 -11.59
N SER A 132 -3.63 -3.57 -10.99
CA SER A 132 -3.06 -4.37 -9.91
C SER A 132 -3.37 -3.80 -8.52
N ARG A 133 -3.39 -2.47 -8.41
CA ARG A 133 -3.67 -1.73 -7.17
C ARG A 133 -4.39 -0.42 -7.44
N VAL A 134 -5.15 0.05 -6.46
CA VAL A 134 -5.66 1.42 -6.37
C VAL A 134 -4.83 2.15 -5.33
N THR A 135 -4.26 3.28 -5.71
CA THR A 135 -3.52 4.15 -4.80
C THR A 135 -4.05 5.57 -4.93
N LEU A 136 -4.36 6.20 -3.80
CA LEU A 136 -4.79 7.59 -3.75
C LEU A 136 -4.03 8.34 -2.66
N SER A 137 -3.77 9.62 -2.90
CA SER A 137 -3.20 10.52 -1.92
C SER A 137 -4.30 11.27 -1.16
N ILE A 138 -4.05 11.56 0.10
CA ILE A 138 -4.86 12.46 0.92
C ILE A 138 -3.96 13.54 1.46
N GLU A 139 -4.41 14.77 1.36
CA GLU A 139 -3.78 15.94 1.97
C GLU A 139 -4.76 16.64 2.90
N ARG A 140 -4.23 17.29 3.94
CA ARG A 140 -4.98 18.21 4.78
C ARG A 140 -4.34 19.59 4.76
N SER A 141 -5.18 20.62 4.83
CA SER A 141 -4.76 22.01 4.95
C SER A 141 -5.72 22.77 5.85
N LYS A 142 -5.19 23.70 6.67
CA LYS A 142 -6.01 24.64 7.47
C LYS A 142 -6.25 25.90 6.66
N ALA A 143 -7.39 26.56 6.93
CA ALA A 143 -7.69 27.88 6.36
C ALA A 143 -6.67 28.95 6.83
N ASP A 144 -6.12 28.79 8.03
CA ASP A 144 -5.06 29.62 8.59
C ASP A 144 -3.74 28.84 8.48
N SER A 145 -2.83 29.30 7.61
CA SER A 145 -1.55 28.65 7.32
C SER A 145 -0.55 28.68 8.48
N ASP A 146 -0.77 29.52 9.50
CA ASP A 146 0.16 29.68 10.62
C ASP A 146 -0.06 28.62 11.72
N ILE A 147 -1.15 27.82 11.61
CA ILE A 147 -1.46 26.78 12.58
C ILE A 147 -0.92 25.44 12.07
N GLN A 148 0.11 24.93 12.73
CA GLN A 148 0.62 23.57 12.48
C GLN A 148 -0.25 22.51 13.18
N TYR A 149 -0.21 21.27 12.66
CA TYR A 149 -0.81 20.11 13.32
C TYR A 149 0.19 19.48 14.29
N ASP A 150 -0.30 18.99 15.41
CA ASP A 150 0.54 18.35 16.44
C ASP A 150 0.97 16.93 16.05
N ASN A 151 0.31 16.32 15.05
CA ASN A 151 0.54 14.94 14.62
C ASN A 151 0.60 14.85 13.08
N ARG A 152 1.16 13.76 12.58
CA ARG A 152 1.12 13.45 11.13
C ARG A 152 -0.27 13.00 10.73
N LEU A 153 -0.67 13.28 9.49
CA LEU A 153 -1.98 12.86 8.97
C LEU A 153 -2.17 11.34 9.03
N ILE A 154 -1.12 10.57 8.72
CA ILE A 154 -1.17 9.10 8.78
C ILE A 154 -1.50 8.57 10.17
N ASP A 155 -1.06 9.25 11.22
CA ASP A 155 -1.31 8.85 12.62
C ASP A 155 -2.71 9.31 13.09
N ALA A 156 -3.25 10.37 12.48
CA ALA A 156 -4.58 10.91 12.79
C ALA A 156 -5.73 10.09 12.16
N ILE A 157 -5.49 9.45 11.01
CA ILE A 157 -6.52 8.69 10.29
C ILE A 157 -6.80 7.36 11.01
N ASN A 158 -8.09 7.09 11.21
CA ASN A 158 -8.56 5.82 11.76
C ASN A 158 -9.91 5.40 11.13
N LYS A 159 -10.37 4.18 11.42
CA LYS A 159 -11.67 3.63 10.99
C LYS A 159 -11.94 3.79 9.49
N ILE A 160 -10.98 3.44 8.66
CA ILE A 160 -11.15 3.51 7.21
C ILE A 160 -12.19 2.48 6.75
N ASP A 161 -13.16 2.93 5.95
CA ASP A 161 -14.13 2.11 5.25
C ASP A 161 -14.13 2.46 3.76
N ILE A 162 -14.14 1.44 2.91
CA ILE A 162 -14.07 1.59 1.46
C ILE A 162 -15.23 0.81 0.84
N LYS A 163 -15.91 1.48 -0.13
CA LYS A 163 -16.93 0.84 -0.96
C LYS A 163 -16.65 1.06 -2.44
N ILE A 164 -16.92 0.06 -3.23
CA ILE A 164 -16.85 0.08 -4.69
C ILE A 164 -18.28 -0.08 -5.22
N ASN A 165 -18.79 0.91 -5.97
CA ASN A 165 -20.19 0.96 -6.43
C ASN A 165 -21.19 0.72 -5.28
N GLY A 166 -20.94 1.33 -4.12
CA GLY A 166 -21.76 1.19 -2.91
C GLY A 166 -21.64 -0.16 -2.18
N ARG A 167 -20.85 -1.11 -2.71
CA ARG A 167 -20.59 -2.42 -2.11
C ARG A 167 -19.34 -2.37 -1.24
N ASP A 168 -19.43 -2.84 0.01
CA ASP A 168 -18.32 -2.91 0.96
C ASP A 168 -17.13 -3.68 0.37
N LEU A 169 -15.90 -3.18 0.58
CA LEU A 169 -14.65 -3.76 0.06
C LEU A 169 -14.49 -5.24 0.44
N ARG A 170 -14.92 -5.64 1.66
CA ARG A 170 -14.87 -7.03 2.14
C ARG A 170 -15.75 -8.00 1.33
N LYS A 171 -16.66 -7.50 0.49
CA LYS A 171 -17.42 -8.33 -0.45
C LYS A 171 -16.64 -8.74 -1.69
N TYR A 172 -15.43 -8.22 -1.84
CA TYR A 172 -14.46 -8.58 -2.85
C TYR A 172 -13.38 -9.52 -2.33
N ASP A 173 -13.41 -9.85 -1.03
CA ASP A 173 -12.53 -10.83 -0.40
C ASP A 173 -12.62 -12.20 -1.07
N SER A 174 -11.57 -12.99 -0.90
CA SER A 174 -11.54 -14.37 -1.37
C SER A 174 -12.43 -15.26 -0.51
N ASP A 175 -13.21 -16.16 -1.14
CA ASP A 175 -13.98 -17.21 -0.47
C ASP A 175 -13.10 -18.17 0.36
N LYS A 176 -11.78 -18.13 0.15
CA LYS A 176 -10.79 -18.97 0.87
C LYS A 176 -10.18 -18.29 2.11
N GLY A 177 -10.78 -17.20 2.57
CA GLY A 177 -10.40 -16.54 3.83
C GLY A 177 -9.27 -15.51 3.71
N SER A 178 -8.83 -15.15 2.49
CA SER A 178 -7.97 -13.99 2.29
C SER A 178 -8.82 -12.72 2.23
N SER A 179 -8.42 -11.69 2.98
CA SER A 179 -9.09 -10.39 3.02
C SER A 179 -8.25 -9.32 2.36
N ILE A 180 -8.91 -8.37 1.71
CA ILE A 180 -8.26 -7.20 1.11
C ILE A 180 -7.66 -6.33 2.21
N GLY A 181 -6.35 -6.11 2.14
CA GLY A 181 -5.65 -5.19 3.01
C GLY A 181 -5.82 -3.74 2.54
N ILE A 182 -6.00 -2.83 3.49
CA ILE A 182 -5.91 -1.39 3.26
C ILE A 182 -4.63 -0.90 3.92
N PHE A 183 -3.72 -0.34 3.13
CA PHE A 183 -2.41 0.09 3.59
C PHE A 183 -2.35 1.61 3.60
N LEU A 184 -1.95 2.17 4.75
CA LEU A 184 -1.58 3.58 4.86
C LEU A 184 -0.05 3.67 4.74
N LYS A 185 0.41 4.58 3.89
CA LYS A 185 1.83 4.88 3.69
C LYS A 185 2.08 6.37 3.94
N PRO A 186 3.23 6.76 4.51
CA PRO A 186 3.57 8.15 4.67
C PRO A 186 3.53 8.89 3.33
N GLY A 187 2.99 10.11 3.33
CA GLY A 187 3.08 11.01 2.17
C GLY A 187 4.39 11.79 2.14
N ALA A 188 4.44 12.78 1.25
CA ALA A 188 5.60 13.65 1.08
C ALA A 188 5.84 14.59 2.27
N THR A 189 4.80 14.91 3.02
CA THR A 189 4.81 15.78 4.20
C THR A 189 4.03 15.13 5.33
N ASP A 190 4.15 15.66 6.54
CA ASP A 190 3.36 15.23 7.69
C ASP A 190 1.85 15.44 7.48
N ASP A 191 1.46 16.33 6.56
CA ASP A 191 0.08 16.64 6.21
C ASP A 191 -0.44 15.85 4.99
N SER A 192 0.29 14.83 4.57
CA SER A 192 -0.10 13.96 3.47
C SER A 192 0.08 12.47 3.80
N THR A 193 -0.75 11.63 3.18
CA THR A 193 -0.66 10.17 3.29
C THR A 193 -1.20 9.50 2.03
N PHE A 194 -0.79 8.25 1.80
CA PHE A 194 -1.35 7.41 0.75
C PHE A 194 -2.22 6.32 1.35
N ILE A 195 -3.31 6.00 0.66
CA ILE A 195 -4.11 4.80 0.89
C ILE A 195 -3.96 3.90 -0.33
N GLU A 196 -3.57 2.65 -0.10
CA GLU A 196 -3.41 1.63 -1.13
C GLU A 196 -4.22 0.39 -0.79
N PHE A 197 -4.89 -0.17 -1.79
CA PHE A 197 -5.58 -1.45 -1.71
C PHE A 197 -5.65 -2.10 -3.10
N SER A 198 -5.86 -3.42 -3.13
CA SER A 198 -5.91 -4.20 -4.36
C SER A 198 -6.90 -5.35 -4.22
N ASP A 199 -7.50 -5.76 -5.33
CA ASP A 199 -8.37 -6.94 -5.30
C ASP A 199 -7.58 -8.25 -5.12
N LEU A 200 -8.33 -9.32 -4.93
CA LEU A 200 -7.80 -10.68 -4.76
C LEU A 200 -8.16 -11.58 -5.96
N ARG A 201 -8.30 -11.00 -7.17
CA ARG A 201 -8.72 -11.73 -8.39
C ARG A 201 -7.91 -13.00 -8.65
N ASN A 202 -6.59 -12.91 -8.44
CA ASN A 202 -5.69 -14.05 -8.64
C ASN A 202 -5.73 -15.05 -7.47
N GLN A 203 -6.42 -14.72 -6.38
CA GLN A 203 -6.62 -15.55 -5.19
C GLN A 203 -8.07 -15.98 -5.01
N LYS A 204 -8.85 -16.01 -6.11
CA LYS A 204 -10.29 -16.35 -6.14
C LYS A 204 -11.21 -15.33 -5.46
N GLY A 205 -10.76 -14.11 -5.27
CA GLY A 205 -11.58 -12.97 -4.94
C GLY A 205 -12.30 -12.40 -6.17
N ILE A 206 -13.21 -11.47 -5.93
CA ILE A 206 -13.93 -10.77 -7.00
C ILE A 206 -13.03 -9.65 -7.53
N PRO A 207 -12.77 -9.57 -8.86
CA PRO A 207 -12.01 -8.48 -9.43
C PRO A 207 -12.74 -7.13 -9.28
N PHE A 208 -11.99 -6.05 -9.11
CA PHE A 208 -12.56 -4.72 -9.24
C PHE A 208 -13.00 -4.46 -10.69
N PRO A 209 -14.10 -3.74 -10.91
CA PRO A 209 -14.48 -3.29 -12.25
C PRO A 209 -13.40 -2.36 -12.83
N ASP A 210 -13.28 -2.31 -14.16
CA ASP A 210 -12.35 -1.38 -14.83
C ASP A 210 -12.74 0.11 -14.63
N ALA A 211 -14.02 0.37 -14.33
CA ALA A 211 -14.51 1.69 -13.93
C ALA A 211 -15.53 1.56 -12.80
N PHE A 212 -15.38 2.36 -11.75
CA PHE A 212 -16.28 2.31 -10.58
C PHE A 212 -16.32 3.63 -9.82
N GLU A 213 -17.34 3.78 -8.99
CA GLU A 213 -17.41 4.81 -7.97
C GLU A 213 -16.76 4.28 -6.68
N LEU A 214 -15.71 4.94 -6.25
CA LEU A 214 -15.06 4.71 -4.97
C LEU A 214 -15.72 5.59 -3.91
N THR A 215 -16.27 4.99 -2.86
CA THR A 215 -16.64 5.70 -1.63
C THR A 215 -15.59 5.40 -0.58
N LEU A 216 -14.84 6.42 -0.17
CA LEU A 216 -13.87 6.34 0.93
C LEU A 216 -14.41 7.10 2.12
N SER A 217 -14.44 6.48 3.29
CA SER A 217 -14.73 7.19 4.53
C SER A 217 -13.69 6.85 5.60
N PHE A 218 -13.33 7.83 6.41
CA PHE A 218 -12.45 7.65 7.56
C PHE A 218 -12.70 8.70 8.64
N ASN A 219 -12.35 8.38 9.87
CA ASN A 219 -12.34 9.35 10.94
C ASN A 219 -10.93 9.94 11.08
N VAL A 220 -10.85 11.18 11.54
CA VAL A 220 -9.61 11.83 11.94
C VAL A 220 -9.63 12.11 13.42
N GLU A 221 -8.53 11.77 14.13
CA GLU A 221 -8.39 11.94 15.58
C GLU A 221 -9.58 11.30 16.34
N GLU A 222 -10.20 12.07 17.25
CA GLU A 222 -11.35 11.64 18.06
C GLU A 222 -12.70 12.00 17.39
N SER A 223 -12.70 12.48 16.14
CA SER A 223 -13.94 12.85 15.44
C SER A 223 -14.94 11.71 15.45
N LYS A 224 -16.20 12.03 15.77
CA LYS A 224 -17.29 11.06 15.72
C LYS A 224 -17.87 10.91 14.31
N ASP A 225 -17.79 11.98 13.52
CA ASP A 225 -18.34 12.03 12.17
C ASP A 225 -17.23 11.70 11.16
N PRO A 226 -17.41 10.68 10.31
CA PRO A 226 -16.44 10.33 9.30
C PRO A 226 -16.41 11.36 8.17
N LEU A 227 -15.22 11.63 7.66
CA LEU A 227 -15.06 12.28 6.36
C LEU A 227 -15.50 11.30 5.26
N LEU A 228 -16.20 11.80 4.25
CA LEU A 228 -16.75 10.98 3.17
C LEU A 228 -16.35 11.56 1.81
N PHE A 229 -15.69 10.75 1.01
CA PHE A 229 -15.28 11.08 -0.36
C PHE A 229 -15.97 10.14 -1.33
N THR A 230 -16.45 10.69 -2.46
CA THR A 230 -16.98 9.91 -3.58
C THR A 230 -16.19 10.27 -4.82
N ILE A 231 -15.50 9.30 -5.41
CA ILE A 231 -14.48 9.52 -6.43
C ILE A 231 -14.74 8.55 -7.59
N PRO A 232 -14.88 9.02 -8.83
CA PRO A 232 -14.85 8.15 -9.99
C PRO A 232 -13.44 7.60 -10.19
N VAL A 233 -13.33 6.30 -10.42
CA VAL A 233 -12.07 5.59 -10.67
C VAL A 233 -12.16 4.88 -11.99
N VAL A 234 -11.15 5.05 -12.83
CA VAL A 234 -11.01 4.34 -14.11
C VAL A 234 -9.65 3.67 -14.16
N LYS A 235 -9.63 2.42 -14.59
CA LYS A 235 -8.39 1.67 -14.77
C LYS A 235 -7.56 2.30 -15.89
N ASN A 236 -6.31 2.60 -15.59
CA ASN A 236 -5.33 2.92 -16.60
C ASN A 236 -4.87 1.64 -17.29
N ASN A 237 -5.13 1.52 -18.59
CA ASN A 237 -4.80 0.35 -19.41
C ASN A 237 -3.59 0.60 -20.34
N GLU A 238 -2.87 1.72 -20.18
CA GLU A 238 -1.77 2.07 -21.05
C GLU A 238 -0.57 1.13 -20.84
N ASN A 239 -0.07 0.57 -21.95
CA ASN A 239 1.17 -0.22 -21.99
C ASN A 239 1.24 -1.37 -20.98
N ILE A 240 0.14 -2.09 -20.73
CA ILE A 240 0.14 -3.28 -19.88
C ILE A 240 0.55 -4.50 -20.72
N ILE A 241 1.62 -5.18 -20.30
CA ILE A 241 2.03 -6.50 -20.83
C ILE A 241 1.57 -7.56 -19.83
N GLU A 242 0.76 -8.49 -20.28
CA GLU A 242 0.25 -9.60 -19.47
C GLU A 242 0.77 -10.94 -20.01
N MET A 243 1.36 -11.75 -19.15
CA MET A 243 1.90 -13.07 -19.47
C MET A 243 1.38 -14.12 -18.50
N VAL A 244 1.19 -15.34 -18.98
CA VAL A 244 0.76 -16.50 -18.19
C VAL A 244 1.76 -17.65 -18.41
N PRO A 245 2.99 -17.54 -17.85
CA PRO A 245 4.05 -18.51 -18.11
C PRO A 245 3.69 -19.91 -17.61
N ASN A 246 3.03 -20.03 -16.46
CA ASN A 246 2.74 -21.30 -15.78
C ASN A 246 3.97 -22.18 -15.59
N GLU A 247 5.16 -21.57 -15.46
CA GLU A 247 6.40 -22.30 -15.19
C GLU A 247 6.48 -22.76 -13.75
N THR A 248 6.93 -23.99 -13.56
CA THR A 248 7.02 -24.63 -12.25
C THR A 248 8.44 -25.14 -11.98
N ARG A 249 8.92 -24.92 -10.75
CA ARG A 249 10.16 -25.49 -10.20
C ARG A 249 9.86 -26.21 -8.90
N THR A 250 10.62 -27.28 -8.64
CA THR A 250 10.47 -28.08 -7.41
C THR A 250 11.83 -28.30 -6.77
N HIS A 251 11.92 -28.03 -5.48
CA HIS A 251 13.09 -28.32 -4.66
C HIS A 251 12.66 -28.70 -3.24
N GLY A 252 13.10 -29.87 -2.75
CA GLY A 252 12.70 -30.38 -1.45
C GLY A 252 11.19 -30.49 -1.28
N ILE A 253 10.64 -29.78 -0.29
CA ILE A 253 9.20 -29.76 -0.02
C ILE A 253 8.44 -28.70 -0.85
N TYR A 254 9.15 -27.86 -1.58
CA TYR A 254 8.59 -26.69 -2.29
C TYR A 254 8.31 -27.02 -3.75
N THR A 255 7.13 -26.68 -4.20
CA THR A 255 6.77 -26.57 -5.62
C THR A 255 6.25 -25.18 -5.87
N LEU A 256 7.05 -24.35 -6.55
CA LEU A 256 6.74 -22.96 -6.86
C LEU A 256 6.38 -22.82 -8.34
N THR A 257 5.26 -22.18 -8.62
CA THR A 257 4.79 -21.88 -9.97
C THR A 257 4.65 -20.38 -10.15
N ILE A 258 5.23 -19.81 -11.21
CA ILE A 258 4.93 -18.45 -11.67
C ILE A 258 3.69 -18.54 -12.57
N SER A 259 2.55 -18.11 -12.04
CA SER A 259 1.25 -18.29 -12.72
C SER A 259 0.94 -17.15 -13.67
N LYS A 260 1.23 -15.90 -13.31
CA LYS A 260 0.93 -14.70 -14.08
C LYS A 260 1.96 -13.61 -13.80
N ILE A 261 2.25 -12.82 -14.82
CA ILE A 261 3.08 -11.61 -14.72
C ILE A 261 2.34 -10.48 -15.44
N GLU A 262 2.21 -9.34 -14.79
CA GLU A 262 1.62 -8.12 -15.35
C GLU A 262 2.64 -7.00 -15.20
N LEU A 263 3.10 -6.45 -16.32
CA LEU A 263 4.00 -5.30 -16.35
C LEU A 263 3.19 -4.08 -16.77
N SER A 264 3.17 -3.06 -15.95
CA SER A 264 2.62 -1.75 -16.27
C SER A 264 3.69 -0.67 -16.08
N PRO A 265 3.50 0.55 -16.59
CA PRO A 265 4.41 1.66 -16.28
C PRO A 265 4.53 1.99 -14.81
N VAL A 266 3.60 1.49 -13.97
CA VAL A 266 3.46 1.85 -12.54
C VAL A 266 3.83 0.70 -11.62
N THR A 267 3.59 -0.55 -12.05
CA THR A 267 3.75 -1.72 -11.19
C THR A 267 4.14 -2.94 -12.01
N THR A 268 5.06 -3.73 -11.50
CA THR A 268 5.31 -5.11 -11.92
C THR A 268 4.60 -6.03 -10.92
N ASN A 269 3.53 -6.72 -11.34
CA ASN A 269 2.80 -7.67 -10.51
C ASN A 269 3.12 -9.10 -10.90
N ILE A 270 3.51 -9.95 -9.94
CA ILE A 270 3.82 -11.35 -10.15
C ILE A 270 2.92 -12.20 -9.26
N THR A 271 2.12 -13.05 -9.90
CA THR A 271 1.28 -14.03 -9.22
C THR A 271 1.99 -15.36 -9.14
N THR A 272 2.12 -15.89 -7.92
CA THR A 272 2.74 -17.19 -7.70
C THR A 272 1.78 -18.16 -7.01
N LYS A 273 2.04 -19.45 -7.21
CA LYS A 273 1.43 -20.54 -6.48
C LYS A 273 2.55 -21.36 -5.84
N LEU A 274 2.54 -21.45 -4.50
CA LEU A 274 3.44 -22.28 -3.73
C LEU A 274 2.67 -23.47 -3.16
N SER A 275 3.08 -24.69 -3.50
CA SER A 275 2.58 -25.93 -2.91
C SER A 275 3.64 -26.56 -2.01
N LEU A 276 3.23 -27.02 -0.82
CA LEU A 276 4.12 -27.60 0.19
C LEU A 276 3.77 -29.07 0.42
N THR A 277 4.78 -29.94 0.43
CA THR A 277 4.60 -31.36 0.72
C THR A 277 5.12 -31.69 2.13
N GLY A 278 4.21 -32.05 3.06
CA GLY A 278 4.57 -32.51 4.39
C GLY A 278 5.06 -31.43 5.38
N ALA A 279 4.70 -30.15 5.14
CA ALA A 279 5.09 -29.02 5.99
C ALA A 279 4.11 -28.81 7.15
N ASN A 280 4.63 -28.65 8.37
CA ASN A 280 3.82 -28.40 9.58
C ASN A 280 3.97 -26.98 10.14
N ASP A 281 4.90 -26.16 9.64
CA ASP A 281 5.18 -24.80 10.16
C ASP A 281 5.12 -23.76 9.05
N SER A 282 4.14 -22.87 9.11
CA SER A 282 3.88 -21.88 8.06
C SER A 282 4.94 -20.79 7.96
N LEU A 283 5.61 -20.41 9.05
CA LEU A 283 6.64 -19.37 9.02
C LEU A 283 7.96 -19.89 8.45
N LYS A 284 8.38 -21.10 8.85
CA LYS A 284 9.62 -21.74 8.37
C LYS A 284 9.54 -22.23 6.92
N THR A 285 8.36 -22.19 6.34
CA THR A 285 8.09 -22.65 4.97
C THR A 285 7.64 -21.54 4.02
N SER A 286 7.76 -20.27 4.42
CA SER A 286 7.54 -19.14 3.53
C SER A 286 8.69 -19.01 2.55
N ILE A 287 8.35 -18.75 1.29
CA ILE A 287 9.28 -18.38 0.24
C ILE A 287 8.84 -17.01 -0.27
N ASP A 288 9.78 -16.06 -0.28
CA ASP A 288 9.71 -14.79 -0.98
C ASP A 288 10.69 -14.81 -2.15
N TYR A 289 10.73 -13.78 -2.97
CA TYR A 289 11.64 -13.72 -4.11
C TYR A 289 12.03 -12.29 -4.46
N ASP A 290 13.25 -12.14 -4.96
CA ASP A 290 13.74 -10.92 -5.57
C ASP A 290 13.58 -11.02 -7.09
N VAL A 291 13.38 -9.86 -7.76
CA VAL A 291 13.14 -9.78 -9.20
C VAL A 291 14.18 -8.85 -9.82
N PHE A 292 14.76 -9.31 -10.93
CA PHE A 292 15.82 -8.61 -11.65
C PHE A 292 15.52 -8.59 -13.15
N ASP A 293 16.09 -7.62 -13.85
CA ASP A 293 16.19 -7.63 -15.32
C ASP A 293 17.39 -8.50 -15.79
N GLU A 294 17.56 -8.59 -17.11
CA GLU A 294 18.68 -9.32 -17.75
C GLU A 294 20.06 -8.72 -17.44
N LYS A 295 20.13 -7.46 -16.98
CA LYS A 295 21.37 -6.75 -16.60
C LYS A 295 21.71 -6.91 -15.12
N GLY A 296 20.79 -7.55 -14.35
CA GLY A 296 20.94 -7.73 -12.92
C GLY A 296 20.44 -6.56 -12.07
N ASN A 297 19.69 -5.61 -12.63
CA ASN A 297 19.07 -4.55 -11.87
C ASN A 297 17.85 -5.10 -11.11
N GLN A 298 17.86 -4.98 -9.80
CA GLN A 298 16.77 -5.40 -8.93
C GLN A 298 15.69 -4.34 -8.84
N ILE A 299 14.41 -4.74 -8.90
CA ILE A 299 13.27 -3.90 -8.57
C ILE A 299 12.79 -4.18 -7.14
N LYS A 300 12.31 -3.13 -6.46
CA LYS A 300 11.91 -3.22 -5.05
C LYS A 300 10.47 -3.67 -4.90
N VAL A 301 10.20 -4.38 -3.81
CA VAL A 301 8.83 -4.74 -3.41
C VAL A 301 8.08 -3.49 -2.95
N ILE A 302 6.86 -3.31 -3.45
CA ILE A 302 5.91 -2.26 -3.06
C ILE A 302 4.94 -2.80 -2.01
N SER A 303 4.28 -3.92 -2.32
CA SER A 303 3.27 -4.57 -1.48
C SER A 303 3.02 -5.99 -1.95
N GLY A 304 2.27 -6.75 -1.17
CA GLY A 304 1.84 -8.09 -1.55
C GLY A 304 0.65 -8.56 -0.73
N ASN A 305 -0.07 -9.53 -1.28
CA ASN A 305 -1.11 -10.27 -0.58
C ASN A 305 -1.02 -11.74 -0.94
N GLY A 306 -1.35 -12.59 0.02
CA GLY A 306 -1.27 -14.03 -0.16
C GLY A 306 -2.34 -14.78 0.64
N SER A 307 -2.65 -15.99 0.19
CA SER A 307 -3.48 -16.94 0.92
C SER A 307 -2.62 -17.86 1.79
N GLY A 308 -3.23 -18.42 2.83
CA GLY A 308 -2.59 -19.44 3.67
C GLY A 308 -2.89 -20.87 3.20
N GLY A 309 -2.37 -21.86 3.94
CA GLY A 309 -2.59 -23.28 3.71
C GLY A 309 -1.45 -24.00 2.99
N ASP A 310 -1.71 -25.23 2.54
CA ASP A 310 -0.70 -26.07 1.85
C ASP A 310 -0.53 -25.66 0.38
N GLU A 311 -1.53 -25.02 -0.21
CA GLU A 311 -1.49 -24.31 -1.47
C GLU A 311 -1.65 -22.82 -1.21
N ARG A 312 -0.59 -22.05 -1.41
CA ARG A 312 -0.57 -20.61 -1.19
C ARG A 312 -0.50 -19.90 -2.54
N MET A 313 -1.43 -19.01 -2.77
CA MET A 313 -1.36 -18.08 -3.90
C MET A 313 -0.93 -16.72 -3.37
N SER A 314 -0.07 -16.03 -4.08
CA SER A 314 0.33 -14.66 -3.73
C SER A 314 0.46 -13.78 -4.94
N ASP A 315 0.11 -12.51 -4.77
CA ASP A 315 0.40 -11.41 -5.67
C ASP A 315 1.44 -10.53 -5.01
N MET A 316 2.62 -10.43 -5.61
CA MET A 316 3.68 -9.53 -5.17
C MET A 316 3.83 -8.41 -6.19
N ARG A 317 3.75 -7.19 -5.69
CA ARG A 317 3.89 -5.96 -6.47
C ARG A 317 5.23 -5.35 -6.23
N PHE A 318 5.91 -5.04 -7.32
CA PHE A 318 7.24 -4.44 -7.36
C PHE A 318 7.17 -3.11 -8.09
N GLU A 319 8.20 -2.28 -7.91
CA GLU A 319 8.45 -1.11 -8.75
C GLU A 319 8.46 -1.51 -10.23
N PRO A 320 8.04 -0.62 -11.13
CA PRO A 320 8.16 -0.89 -12.57
C PRO A 320 9.63 -0.90 -12.99
N PHE A 321 9.91 -1.59 -14.08
CA PHE A 321 11.18 -1.42 -14.77
C PHE A 321 11.21 -0.07 -15.50
N THR A 322 12.37 0.58 -15.53
CA THR A 322 12.55 1.85 -16.26
C THR A 322 12.43 1.68 -17.77
N THR A 323 12.71 0.50 -18.26
CA THR A 323 12.52 0.04 -19.65
C THR A 323 12.03 -1.39 -19.60
N THR A 324 11.16 -1.78 -20.53
CA THR A 324 10.73 -3.19 -20.63
C THR A 324 11.96 -4.10 -20.75
N PRO A 325 12.18 -5.04 -19.82
CA PRO A 325 13.31 -5.95 -19.88
C PRO A 325 13.11 -7.03 -20.95
N GLU A 326 14.19 -7.62 -21.45
CA GLU A 326 14.11 -8.77 -22.39
C GLU A 326 13.64 -10.04 -21.66
N LYS A 327 13.96 -10.17 -20.37
CA LYS A 327 13.53 -11.25 -19.50
C LYS A 327 13.50 -10.82 -18.03
N LEU A 328 12.67 -11.50 -17.25
CA LEU A 328 12.69 -11.42 -15.79
C LEU A 328 13.50 -12.57 -15.20
N ILE A 329 14.35 -12.25 -14.22
CA ILE A 329 15.05 -13.23 -13.40
C ILE A 329 14.44 -13.17 -12.00
N ILE A 330 13.78 -14.26 -11.57
CA ILE A 330 13.10 -14.37 -10.28
C ILE A 330 13.92 -15.31 -9.42
N LYS A 331 14.40 -14.82 -8.27
CA LYS A 331 15.26 -15.57 -7.34
C LYS A 331 14.57 -15.78 -6.01
N PRO A 332 13.99 -16.97 -5.79
CA PRO A 332 13.34 -17.32 -4.53
C PRO A 332 14.33 -17.46 -3.39
N TYR A 333 13.91 -17.04 -2.19
CA TYR A 333 14.67 -17.14 -0.96
C TYR A 333 13.79 -17.40 0.26
N GLN A 334 14.42 -17.77 1.35
CA GLN A 334 13.85 -17.81 2.68
C GLN A 334 14.56 -16.83 3.59
N TYR A 335 13.81 -16.21 4.49
CA TYR A 335 14.41 -15.46 5.58
C TYR A 335 14.93 -16.38 6.67
N GLU A 336 16.09 -16.06 7.24
CA GLU A 336 16.60 -16.72 8.42
C GLU A 336 15.77 -16.30 9.65
N ILE A 337 15.13 -17.29 10.28
CA ILE A 337 14.30 -17.06 11.47
C ILE A 337 15.14 -17.26 12.72
N SER A 338 15.03 -16.33 13.65
CA SER A 338 15.76 -16.38 14.92
C SER A 338 15.23 -17.49 15.83
N ASP A 339 16.10 -18.42 16.23
CA ASP A 339 15.79 -19.45 17.23
C ASP A 339 15.57 -18.86 18.64
N LYS A 340 16.08 -17.67 18.90
CA LYS A 340 16.03 -17.02 20.22
C LYS A 340 14.73 -16.26 20.46
N LYS A 341 14.05 -15.81 19.39
CA LYS A 341 12.82 -15.03 19.47
C LYS A 341 11.87 -15.51 18.38
N SER A 342 10.80 -16.20 18.77
CA SER A 342 9.79 -16.70 17.84
C SER A 342 9.21 -15.57 16.97
N GLY A 343 9.25 -15.77 15.65
CA GLY A 343 8.69 -14.84 14.67
C GLY A 343 9.56 -13.62 14.30
N GLN A 344 10.83 -13.58 14.75
CA GLN A 344 11.76 -12.53 14.31
C GLN A 344 12.76 -13.08 13.31
N PHE A 345 13.12 -12.25 12.33
CA PHE A 345 14.20 -12.55 11.38
C PHE A 345 15.57 -12.27 11.99
N VAL A 346 16.56 -13.03 11.56
CA VAL A 346 17.96 -12.69 11.80
C VAL A 346 18.29 -11.50 10.90
N VAL A 347 18.97 -10.49 11.47
CA VAL A 347 19.44 -9.33 10.69
C VAL A 347 20.96 -9.34 10.62
N ASP A 348 21.49 -8.89 9.49
CA ASP A 348 22.92 -8.73 9.25
C ASP A 348 23.49 -7.48 9.97
N GLU A 349 24.76 -7.18 9.72
CA GLU A 349 25.45 -6.03 10.29
C GLU A 349 24.91 -4.66 9.80
N ASN A 350 24.19 -4.65 8.67
CA ASN A 350 23.54 -3.46 8.11
C ASN A 350 22.10 -3.30 8.64
N GLY A 351 21.58 -4.29 9.38
CA GLY A 351 20.21 -4.32 9.89
C GLY A 351 19.20 -4.88 8.87
N GLU A 352 19.66 -5.51 7.78
CA GLU A 352 18.82 -6.15 6.79
C GLU A 352 18.56 -7.61 7.15
N ALA A 353 17.35 -8.11 6.86
CA ALA A 353 17.00 -9.50 7.13
C ALA A 353 17.83 -10.45 6.25
N VAL A 354 18.44 -11.46 6.88
CA VAL A 354 19.29 -12.44 6.19
C VAL A 354 18.43 -13.31 5.27
N LYS A 355 18.81 -13.37 3.99
CA LYS A 355 18.15 -14.16 2.94
C LYS A 355 18.99 -15.37 2.56
N HIS A 356 18.35 -16.54 2.45
CA HIS A 356 18.93 -17.75 1.90
C HIS A 356 18.27 -18.08 0.57
N TYR A 357 18.95 -17.78 -0.55
CA TYR A 357 18.47 -18.05 -1.90
C TYR A 357 18.42 -19.56 -2.17
N ILE A 358 17.45 -19.97 -3.00
CA ILE A 358 17.23 -21.37 -3.41
C ILE A 358 17.37 -21.42 -4.94
N PRO A 359 18.62 -21.57 -5.47
CA PRO A 359 18.88 -21.46 -6.90
C PRO A 359 18.13 -22.52 -7.74
N GLU A 360 17.77 -23.65 -7.15
CA GLU A 360 16.99 -24.71 -7.82
C GLU A 360 15.55 -24.28 -8.12
N LEU A 361 15.09 -23.21 -7.51
CA LEU A 361 13.78 -22.58 -7.76
C LEU A 361 13.87 -21.32 -8.61
N ASP A 362 15.04 -20.93 -9.12
CA ASP A 362 15.20 -19.75 -9.97
C ASP A 362 14.41 -19.87 -11.28
N PHE A 363 13.83 -18.75 -11.73
CA PHE A 363 13.16 -18.64 -13.01
C PHE A 363 13.83 -17.58 -13.88
N GLU A 364 13.88 -17.86 -15.18
CA GLU A 364 14.17 -16.89 -16.24
C GLU A 364 12.99 -16.87 -17.20
N ILE A 365 12.17 -15.82 -17.15
CA ILE A 365 10.95 -15.68 -17.95
C ILE A 365 11.21 -14.66 -19.05
N PRO A 366 11.26 -15.04 -20.33
CA PRO A 366 11.39 -14.09 -21.44
C PRO A 366 10.13 -13.23 -21.53
N ILE A 367 10.31 -11.95 -21.87
CA ILE A 367 9.22 -11.01 -22.12
C ILE A 367 8.97 -11.02 -23.63
N GLU A 368 7.82 -11.52 -24.02
CA GLU A 368 7.36 -11.48 -25.42
C GLU A 368 6.43 -10.27 -25.58
N GLU A 369 6.74 -9.38 -26.55
CA GLU A 369 5.92 -8.20 -26.88
C GLU A 369 4.66 -8.59 -27.66
#